data_761735b6e1495a005d5aba5e7b4ae173
#
_entry.id   761735b6e1495a005d5aba5e7b4ae173
#
_cell.length_a   1.000
_cell.length_b   1.000
_cell.length_c   1.000
_cell.angle_alpha   90.00
_cell.angle_beta   90.00
_cell.angle_gamma   90.00
#
_symmetry.space_group_name_H-M   'P 1'
#
loop_
_entity.id
_entity.type
_entity.pdbx_description
1 polymer ?
#
loop_
_entity_poly.entity_id
_entity_poly.type
_entity_poly.pdbx_seq_one_letter_code
_entity_poly.pdbx_strand_id
1 'polypeptide(L)'
;KDVTYVRGFLGRMLFAGEDGVKRVRVLSGGEKVRCLLSKMMISGANVLVLDEPTNHLDMESITALNNGLIKFPGVLLFTCHDHQFVQTTANRIMEILPNGALIDKMTTYDEYLASDEMARKRHVYTMTEEDN
;
A
#
# COMPACT_ATOMS: atom_id res chain seq x y z
N LYS A 1 -14.50 4.80 21.87
CA LYS A 1 -15.25 3.57 21.51
C LYS A 1 -15.01 2.53 22.59
N ASP A 2 -15.99 1.68 22.88
CA ASP A 2 -15.87 0.72 23.97
C ASP A 2 -14.94 -0.46 23.61
N VAL A 3 -14.49 -1.20 24.63
CA VAL A 3 -13.55 -2.32 24.48
C VAL A 3 -14.14 -3.45 23.61
N THR A 4 -15.43 -3.74 23.76
CA THR A 4 -16.10 -4.79 22.98
C THR A 4 -16.10 -4.47 21.49
N TYR A 5 -16.38 -3.22 21.12
CA TYR A 5 -16.32 -2.77 19.73
C TYR A 5 -14.90 -2.91 19.16
N VAL A 6 -13.90 -2.46 19.91
CA VAL A 6 -12.49 -2.50 19.45
C VAL A 6 -12.03 -3.94 19.26
N ARG A 7 -12.31 -4.83 20.21
CA ARG A 7 -11.98 -6.27 20.09
C ARG A 7 -12.67 -6.93 18.90
N GLY A 8 -13.94 -6.64 18.67
CA GLY A 8 -14.67 -7.17 17.53
C GLY A 8 -14.10 -6.68 16.20
N PHE A 9 -13.70 -5.43 16.14
CA PHE A 9 -13.04 -4.86 14.97
C PHE A 9 -11.68 -5.50 14.72
N LEU A 10 -10.84 -5.62 15.75
CA LEU A 10 -9.53 -6.28 15.64
C LEU A 10 -9.66 -7.74 15.22
N GLY A 11 -10.68 -8.46 15.72
CA GLY A 11 -10.95 -9.84 15.30
C GLY A 11 -11.24 -9.94 13.81
N ARG A 12 -12.03 -9.01 13.26
CA ARG A 12 -12.30 -8.92 11.82
C ARG A 12 -11.05 -8.55 11.02
N MET A 13 -10.09 -7.87 11.65
CA MET A 13 -8.83 -7.45 11.04
C MET A 13 -7.68 -8.42 11.29
N LEU A 14 -7.97 -9.71 11.51
CA LEU A 14 -7.01 -10.82 11.58
C LEU A 14 -6.34 -11.03 12.94
N PHE A 15 -6.91 -10.52 14.03
CA PHE A 15 -6.47 -10.86 15.38
C PHE A 15 -7.44 -11.87 16.00
N ALA A 16 -6.92 -12.95 16.57
CA ALA A 16 -7.71 -13.86 17.41
C ALA A 16 -8.04 -13.16 18.74
N GLY A 17 -9.12 -13.59 19.41
CA GLY A 17 -9.69 -12.90 20.58
C GLY A 17 -8.70 -12.56 21.69
N GLU A 18 -7.74 -13.43 22.01
CA GLU A 18 -6.73 -13.20 23.03
C GLU A 18 -5.67 -12.19 22.58
N ASP A 19 -5.34 -12.17 21.29
CA ASP A 19 -4.34 -11.26 20.74
C ASP A 19 -4.78 -9.79 20.85
N GLY A 20 -6.08 -9.55 20.82
CA GLY A 20 -6.62 -8.19 20.95
C GLY A 20 -6.42 -7.55 22.33
N VAL A 21 -5.99 -8.31 23.34
CA VAL A 21 -5.70 -7.78 24.69
C VAL A 21 -4.21 -7.62 24.97
N LYS A 22 -3.33 -8.09 24.08
CA LYS A 22 -1.90 -7.90 24.22
C LYS A 22 -1.52 -6.42 24.10
N ARG A 23 -0.52 -6.02 24.88
CA ARG A 23 0.07 -4.68 24.72
C ARG A 23 0.90 -4.65 23.44
N VAL A 24 0.89 -3.50 22.74
CA VAL A 24 1.61 -3.32 21.46
C VAL A 24 3.09 -3.73 21.55
N ARG A 25 3.75 -3.47 22.69
CA ARG A 25 5.17 -3.80 22.89
C ARG A 25 5.49 -5.30 22.85
N VAL A 26 4.51 -6.18 23.05
CA VAL A 26 4.69 -7.65 23.02
C VAL A 26 4.19 -8.28 21.73
N LEU A 27 3.73 -7.48 20.78
CA LEU A 27 3.29 -7.95 19.49
C LEU A 27 4.48 -8.22 18.55
N SER A 28 4.33 -9.17 17.63
CA SER A 28 5.25 -9.33 16.51
C SER A 28 5.21 -8.14 15.57
N GLY A 29 6.17 -8.03 14.64
CA GLY A 29 6.18 -6.99 13.62
C GLY A 29 4.90 -6.98 12.79
N GLY A 30 4.45 -8.15 12.32
CA GLY A 30 3.20 -8.28 11.56
C GLY A 30 1.96 -7.92 12.38
N GLU A 31 1.91 -8.31 13.64
CA GLU A 31 0.82 -7.94 14.55
C GLU A 31 0.79 -6.41 14.79
N LYS A 32 1.96 -5.77 14.93
CA LYS A 32 2.04 -4.30 15.05
C LYS A 32 1.49 -3.61 13.81
N VAL A 33 1.81 -4.08 12.63
CA VAL A 33 1.30 -3.54 11.36
C VAL A 33 -0.23 -3.67 11.32
N ARG A 34 -0.79 -4.83 11.64
CA ARG A 34 -2.24 -5.04 11.69
C ARG A 34 -2.91 -4.11 12.71
N CYS A 35 -2.29 -3.92 13.86
CA CYS A 35 -2.78 -3.00 14.89
C CYS A 35 -2.82 -1.55 14.37
N LEU A 36 -1.77 -1.10 13.70
CA LEU A 36 -1.71 0.23 13.11
C LEU A 36 -2.78 0.44 12.04
N LEU A 37 -2.95 -0.54 11.13
CA LEU A 37 -3.98 -0.49 10.09
C LEU A 37 -5.38 -0.45 10.70
N SER A 38 -5.63 -1.27 11.72
CA SER A 38 -6.90 -1.29 12.44
C SER A 38 -7.19 0.08 13.09
N LYS A 39 -6.18 0.70 13.68
CA LYS A 39 -6.30 2.05 14.25
C LYS A 39 -6.68 3.08 13.18
N MET A 40 -6.03 3.03 12.01
CA MET A 40 -6.35 3.93 10.90
C MET A 40 -7.77 3.74 10.39
N MET A 41 -8.23 2.50 10.27
CA MET A 41 -9.61 2.18 9.86
C MET A 41 -10.65 2.63 10.88
N ILE A 42 -10.38 2.44 12.18
CA ILE A 42 -11.27 2.89 13.27
C ILE A 42 -11.36 4.43 13.29
N SER A 43 -10.31 5.12 12.91
CA SER A 43 -10.31 6.59 12.85
C SER A 43 -11.26 7.15 11.79
N GLY A 44 -11.75 6.32 10.87
CA GLY A 44 -12.63 6.73 9.79
C GLY A 44 -11.92 7.40 8.63
N ALA A 45 -10.59 7.23 8.51
CA ALA A 45 -9.83 7.75 7.39
C ALA A 45 -10.37 7.16 6.08
N ASN A 46 -10.61 8.01 5.09
CA ASN A 46 -11.07 7.60 3.75
C ASN A 46 -9.97 7.68 2.69
N VAL A 47 -8.83 8.27 3.03
CA VAL A 47 -7.64 8.34 2.19
C VAL A 47 -6.43 8.02 3.04
N LEU A 48 -5.59 7.11 2.56
CA LEU A 48 -4.28 6.82 3.15
C LEU A 48 -3.19 7.20 2.15
N VAL A 49 -2.17 7.92 2.64
CA VAL A 49 -0.98 8.26 1.87
C VAL A 49 0.21 7.59 2.54
N LEU A 50 0.88 6.71 1.82
CA LEU A 50 2.00 5.92 2.33
C LEU A 50 3.24 6.12 1.46
N ASP A 51 4.35 6.47 2.08
CA ASP A 51 5.64 6.65 1.40
C ASP A 51 6.55 5.48 1.75
N GLU A 52 6.86 4.65 0.75
CA GLU A 52 7.71 3.46 0.90
C GLU A 52 7.30 2.58 2.09
N PRO A 53 6.04 2.11 2.16
CA PRO A 53 5.51 1.47 3.36
C PRO A 53 6.14 0.10 3.67
N THR A 54 6.84 -0.50 2.71
CA THR A 54 7.52 -1.79 2.91
C THR A 54 8.97 -1.65 3.37
N ASN A 55 9.54 -0.44 3.39
CA ASN A 55 10.91 -0.23 3.82
C ASN A 55 11.13 -0.68 5.27
N HIS A 56 12.23 -1.38 5.48
CA HIS A 56 12.65 -1.88 6.79
C HIS A 56 11.70 -2.89 7.45
N LEU A 57 10.73 -3.41 6.70
CA LEU A 57 9.83 -4.45 7.18
C LEU A 57 10.35 -5.84 6.81
N ASP A 58 10.13 -6.81 7.70
CA ASP A 58 10.35 -8.21 7.39
C ASP A 58 9.22 -8.79 6.52
N MET A 59 9.37 -10.01 6.05
CA MET A 59 8.40 -10.65 5.16
C MET A 59 7.02 -10.78 5.79
N GLU A 60 6.96 -11.12 7.07
CA GLU A 60 5.68 -11.23 7.80
C GLU A 60 4.96 -9.89 7.84
N SER A 61 5.69 -8.82 8.15
CA SER A 61 5.13 -7.47 8.22
C SER A 61 4.68 -6.96 6.86
N ILE A 62 5.44 -7.22 5.80
CA ILE A 62 5.06 -6.87 4.42
C ILE A 62 3.77 -7.58 4.02
N THR A 63 3.66 -8.88 4.31
CA THR A 63 2.47 -9.68 4.01
C THR A 63 1.26 -9.15 4.79
N ALA A 64 1.42 -8.84 6.06
CA ALA A 64 0.35 -8.26 6.88
C ALA A 64 -0.11 -6.90 6.34
N LEU A 65 0.83 -6.03 5.96
CA LEU A 65 0.53 -4.73 5.37
C LEU A 65 -0.23 -4.88 4.06
N ASN A 66 0.26 -5.72 3.15
CA ASN A 66 -0.36 -5.98 1.87
C ASN A 66 -1.82 -6.45 2.03
N ASN A 67 -2.03 -7.47 2.86
CA ASN A 67 -3.36 -8.02 3.11
C ASN A 67 -4.31 -6.98 3.73
N GLY A 68 -3.82 -6.17 4.64
CA GLY A 68 -4.61 -5.12 5.27
C GLY A 68 -4.99 -4.00 4.31
N LEU A 69 -4.06 -3.58 3.45
CA LEU A 69 -4.31 -2.51 2.48
C LEU A 69 -5.26 -2.95 1.35
N ILE A 70 -5.20 -4.21 0.93
CA ILE A 70 -6.16 -4.75 -0.05
C ILE A 70 -7.61 -4.64 0.47
N LYS A 71 -7.79 -4.77 1.77
CA LYS A 71 -9.11 -4.67 2.43
C LYS A 71 -9.52 -3.24 2.76
N PHE A 72 -8.66 -2.25 2.58
CA PHE A 72 -8.98 -0.86 2.88
C PHE A 72 -10.07 -0.35 1.92
N PRO A 73 -11.20 0.15 2.45
CA PRO A 73 -12.36 0.51 1.62
C PRO A 73 -12.26 1.90 0.96
N GLY A 74 -11.25 2.68 1.31
CA GLY A 74 -11.06 4.05 0.79
C GLY A 74 -10.04 4.13 -0.32
N VAL A 75 -9.52 5.33 -0.54
CA VAL A 75 -8.48 5.61 -1.52
C VAL A 75 -7.11 5.40 -0.88
N LEU A 76 -6.25 4.69 -1.59
CA LEU A 76 -4.88 4.43 -1.17
C LEU A 76 -3.91 5.02 -2.20
N LEU A 77 -3.05 5.94 -1.76
CA LEU A 77 -1.98 6.51 -2.56
C LEU A 77 -0.65 6.13 -1.92
N PHE A 78 0.22 5.46 -2.66
CA PHE A 78 1.50 5.03 -2.11
C PHE A 78 2.62 5.02 -3.12
N THR A 79 3.85 5.15 -2.63
CA THR A 79 5.08 4.90 -3.38
C THR A 79 5.72 3.63 -2.86
N CYS A 80 6.18 2.75 -3.74
CA CYS A 80 6.81 1.50 -3.33
C CYS A 80 7.68 0.92 -4.44
N HIS A 81 8.81 0.33 -4.05
CA HIS A 81 9.72 -0.39 -4.96
C HIS A 81 9.56 -1.91 -4.91
N ASP A 82 8.73 -2.44 -4.02
CA ASP A 82 8.44 -3.86 -3.97
C ASP A 82 7.44 -4.23 -5.07
N HIS A 83 7.92 -4.98 -6.08
CA HIS A 83 7.12 -5.35 -7.26
C HIS A 83 5.84 -6.10 -6.87
N GLN A 84 5.97 -7.10 -6.01
CA GLN A 84 4.83 -7.94 -5.60
C GLN A 84 3.79 -7.13 -4.83
N PHE A 85 4.24 -6.23 -3.97
CA PHE A 85 3.35 -5.34 -3.21
C PHE A 85 2.55 -4.44 -4.14
N VAL A 86 3.22 -3.79 -5.10
CA VAL A 86 2.54 -2.92 -6.09
C VAL A 86 1.57 -3.72 -6.93
N GLN A 87 1.99 -4.89 -7.43
CA GLN A 87 1.16 -5.74 -8.30
C GLN A 87 -0.13 -6.20 -7.61
N THR A 88 -0.05 -6.55 -6.32
CA THR A 88 -1.22 -7.07 -5.61
C THR A 88 -2.11 -6.00 -5.00
N THR A 89 -1.62 -4.77 -4.85
CA THR A 89 -2.34 -3.69 -4.18
C THR A 89 -2.85 -2.62 -5.14
N ALA A 90 -2.06 -2.24 -6.14
CA ALA A 90 -2.39 -1.13 -7.02
C ALA A 90 -3.31 -1.52 -8.18
N ASN A 91 -4.27 -0.66 -8.48
CA ASN A 91 -5.13 -0.76 -9.67
C ASN A 91 -5.01 0.46 -10.59
N ARG A 92 -4.13 1.38 -10.24
CA ARG A 92 -3.83 2.59 -11.00
C ARG A 92 -2.37 2.92 -10.81
N ILE A 93 -1.65 3.17 -11.89
CA ILE A 93 -0.23 3.48 -11.88
C ILE A 93 -0.02 4.91 -12.34
N MET A 94 0.74 5.66 -11.55
CA MET A 94 1.20 7.00 -11.89
C MET A 94 2.72 6.99 -11.95
N GLU A 95 3.28 7.34 -13.10
CA GLU A 95 4.72 7.42 -13.29
C GLU A 95 5.12 8.87 -13.53
N ILE A 96 6.00 9.39 -12.69
CA ILE A 96 6.57 10.73 -12.84
C ILE A 96 7.91 10.57 -13.53
N LEU A 97 8.06 11.23 -14.69
CA LEU A 97 9.25 11.16 -15.51
C LEU A 97 10.24 12.27 -15.14
N PRO A 98 11.54 12.13 -15.50
CA PRO A 98 12.56 13.12 -15.15
C PRO A 98 12.24 14.55 -15.59
N ASN A 99 11.55 14.72 -16.73
CA ASN A 99 11.13 16.03 -17.25
C ASN A 99 9.87 16.60 -16.55
N GLY A 100 9.36 15.94 -15.51
CA GLY A 100 8.15 16.34 -14.80
C GLY A 100 6.85 15.88 -15.45
N ALA A 101 6.89 15.17 -16.58
CA ALA A 101 5.69 14.62 -17.21
C ALA A 101 5.11 13.49 -16.34
N LEU A 102 3.79 13.35 -16.36
CA LEU A 102 3.07 12.33 -15.63
C LEU A 102 2.38 11.38 -16.59
N ILE A 103 2.62 10.08 -16.43
CA ILE A 103 1.84 9.02 -17.04
C ILE A 103 0.88 8.48 -15.97
N ASP A 104 -0.41 8.46 -16.27
CA ASP A 104 -1.46 8.02 -15.35
C ASP A 104 -2.36 7.02 -16.07
N LYS A 105 -2.41 5.78 -15.58
CA LYS A 105 -3.15 4.70 -16.22
C LYS A 105 -3.85 3.81 -15.20
N MET A 106 -5.12 3.51 -15.46
CA MET A 106 -5.88 2.49 -14.72
C MET A 106 -5.44 1.11 -15.21
N THR A 107 -4.56 0.47 -14.47
CA THR A 107 -3.92 -0.80 -14.87
C THR A 107 -3.27 -1.48 -13.68
N THR A 108 -2.98 -2.77 -13.81
CA THR A 108 -2.07 -3.45 -12.87
C THR A 108 -0.62 -3.11 -13.21
N TYR A 109 0.29 -3.36 -12.26
CA TYR A 109 1.69 -3.03 -12.46
C TYR A 109 2.35 -3.86 -13.58
N ASP A 110 2.06 -5.16 -13.64
CA ASP A 110 2.61 -6.03 -14.68
C ASP A 110 2.10 -5.63 -16.07
N GLU A 111 0.81 -5.32 -16.20
CA GLU A 111 0.24 -4.83 -17.44
C GLU A 111 0.87 -3.50 -17.88
N TYR A 112 1.11 -2.61 -16.92
CA TYR A 112 1.76 -1.33 -17.18
C TYR A 112 3.18 -1.53 -17.72
N LEU A 113 3.97 -2.40 -17.10
CA LEU A 113 5.35 -2.67 -17.52
C LEU A 113 5.42 -3.36 -18.89
N ALA A 114 4.43 -4.20 -19.21
CA ALA A 114 4.34 -4.91 -20.49
C ALA A 114 3.75 -4.06 -21.62
N SER A 115 3.20 -2.89 -21.32
CA SER A 115 2.52 -2.06 -22.31
C SER A 115 3.49 -1.36 -23.24
N ASP A 116 3.41 -1.63 -24.53
CA ASP A 116 4.18 -0.94 -25.57
C ASP A 116 3.81 0.56 -25.67
N GLU A 117 2.56 0.89 -25.41
CA GLU A 117 2.09 2.27 -25.38
C GLU A 117 2.79 3.07 -24.28
N MET A 118 2.88 2.50 -23.07
CA MET A 118 3.53 3.15 -21.94
C MET A 118 5.05 3.26 -22.17
N ALA A 119 5.68 2.23 -22.71
CA ALA A 119 7.08 2.25 -23.08
C ALA A 119 7.40 3.36 -24.10
N ARG A 120 6.54 3.52 -25.12
CA ARG A 120 6.69 4.59 -26.11
C ARG A 120 6.51 5.98 -25.51
N LYS A 121 5.52 6.18 -24.64
CA LYS A 121 5.32 7.46 -23.94
C LYS A 121 6.54 7.82 -23.11
N ARG A 122 7.08 6.85 -22.36
CA ARG A 122 8.28 7.02 -21.53
C ARG A 122 9.48 7.42 -22.39
N HIS A 123 9.68 6.75 -23.49
CA HIS A 123 10.78 7.00 -24.43
C HIS A 123 10.70 8.42 -25.04
N VAL A 124 9.55 8.83 -25.53
CA VAL A 124 9.32 10.16 -26.10
C VAL A 124 9.67 11.27 -25.10
N TYR A 125 9.17 11.15 -23.86
CA TYR A 125 9.44 12.15 -22.83
C TYR A 125 10.92 12.18 -22.41
N THR A 126 11.58 11.03 -22.37
CA THR A 126 13.02 10.97 -22.07
C THR A 126 13.87 11.61 -23.17
N MET A 127 13.54 11.36 -24.44
CA MET A 127 14.24 11.96 -25.57
C MET A 127 14.14 13.49 -25.61
N THR A 128 13.02 14.04 -25.17
CA THR A 128 12.83 15.50 -25.11
C THR A 128 13.81 16.17 -24.15
N GLU A 129 14.24 15.47 -23.12
CA GLU A 129 15.28 15.98 -22.19
C GLU A 129 16.68 15.92 -22.78
N GLU A 130 16.99 14.85 -23.50
CA GLU A 130 18.32 14.70 -24.13
C GLU A 130 18.55 15.69 -25.25
N ASP A 131 17.50 16.15 -25.94
CA ASP A 131 17.55 17.12 -27.03
C ASP A 131 17.64 18.58 -26.55
N ASN A 132 17.51 18.83 -25.26
CA ASN A 132 17.62 20.12 -24.62
C ASN A 132 18.95 20.26 -23.85
#